data_e8727c3a4813ce7997c4165f8ffdbca9
#
_entry.id   e8727c3a4813ce7997c4165f8ffdbca9
#
_cell.length_a   1.000
_cell.length_b   1.000
_cell.length_c   1.000
_cell.angle_alpha   90.00
_cell.angle_beta   90.00
_cell.angle_gamma   90.00
#
_symmetry.space_group_name_H-M   'P 1'
#
loop_
_entity.id
_entity.type
_entity.pdbx_description
1 polymer ?
#
loop_
_entity_poly.entity_id
_entity_poly.type
_entity_poly.pdbx_seq_one_letter_code
_entity_poly.pdbx_strand_id
1 'polypeptide(L)'
;MTKFESDVKYVSQPVDALYARYSDLRNLETLREKLEDPAVQEKMAAQLTPEQIAQAKEQLQTMTFDRDTLSIGSPLGKITLRIIERDEPKCIKFAGEGTPIPVNVWIQLLPHGEGEAKLRVTIGAEVNFFM
;
A
#
# COMPACT_ATOMS: atom_id res chain seq x y z
N MET A 1 -4.97 8.20 18.38
CA MET A 1 -4.35 7.54 17.22
C MET A 1 -3.35 8.47 16.56
N THR A 2 -2.13 8.02 16.40
CA THR A 2 -1.09 8.77 15.69
C THR A 2 -1.23 8.52 14.19
N LYS A 3 -1.24 9.58 13.39
CA LYS A 3 -1.38 9.47 11.94
C LYS A 3 -0.11 9.92 11.23
N PHE A 4 0.25 9.18 10.20
CA PHE A 4 1.36 9.51 9.30
C PHE A 4 0.80 9.67 7.91
N GLU A 5 0.99 10.84 7.30
CA GLU A 5 0.50 11.13 5.97
C GLU A 5 1.67 11.19 4.99
N SER A 6 1.48 10.56 3.84
CA SER A 6 2.47 10.69 2.75
C SER A 6 2.31 12.05 2.07
N ASP A 7 3.32 12.43 1.30
CA ASP A 7 3.18 13.57 0.39
C ASP A 7 2.12 13.25 -0.66
N VAL A 8 1.50 14.30 -1.19
CA VAL A 8 0.57 14.16 -2.30
C VAL A 8 1.35 13.81 -3.56
N LYS A 9 0.97 12.74 -4.23
CA LYS A 9 1.56 12.32 -5.49
C LYS A 9 0.59 12.56 -6.63
N TYR A 10 1.13 13.04 -7.75
CA TYR A 10 0.36 13.26 -8.96
C TYR A 10 0.54 12.06 -9.89
N VAL A 11 -0.56 11.49 -10.34
CA VAL A 11 -0.56 10.29 -11.18
C VAL A 11 -1.25 10.61 -12.49
N SER A 12 -0.62 10.22 -13.60
CA SER A 12 -1.15 10.46 -14.96
C SER A 12 -2.20 9.42 -15.35
N GLN A 13 -3.20 9.27 -14.49
CA GLN A 13 -4.36 8.39 -14.70
C GLN A 13 -5.59 9.02 -14.08
N PRO A 14 -6.79 8.81 -14.67
CA PRO A 14 -8.02 9.33 -14.10
C PRO A 14 -8.32 8.68 -12.75
N VAL A 15 -8.98 9.42 -11.87
CA VAL A 15 -9.29 8.98 -10.50
C VAL A 15 -10.09 7.67 -10.50
N ASP A 16 -11.01 7.49 -11.44
CA ASP A 16 -11.82 6.28 -11.53
C ASP A 16 -10.98 5.03 -11.83
N ALA A 17 -9.99 5.18 -12.71
CA ALA A 17 -9.09 4.07 -13.05
C ALA A 17 -8.20 3.69 -11.86
N LEU A 18 -7.70 4.68 -11.12
CA LEU A 18 -6.91 4.43 -9.92
C LEU A 18 -7.75 3.76 -8.84
N TYR A 19 -8.97 4.23 -8.64
CA TYR A 19 -9.85 3.63 -7.65
C TYR A 19 -10.13 2.17 -7.99
N ALA A 20 -10.46 1.87 -9.24
CA ALA A 20 -10.71 0.50 -9.67
C ALA A 20 -9.50 -0.41 -9.44
N ARG A 21 -8.30 0.13 -9.66
CA ARG A 21 -7.06 -0.63 -9.45
C ARG A 21 -6.81 -0.95 -7.98
N TYR A 22 -6.93 0.06 -7.09
CA TYR A 22 -6.62 -0.13 -5.67
C TYR A 22 -7.78 -0.72 -4.87
N SER A 23 -9.00 -0.71 -5.40
CA SER A 23 -10.14 -1.31 -4.71
C SER A 23 -10.18 -2.84 -4.84
N ASP A 24 -9.37 -3.41 -5.71
CA ASP A 24 -9.19 -4.86 -5.85
C ASP A 24 -7.70 -5.15 -5.67
N LEU A 25 -7.34 -5.68 -4.52
CA LEU A 25 -5.95 -5.89 -4.15
C LEU A 25 -5.25 -6.97 -4.97
N ARG A 26 -5.99 -7.79 -5.72
CA ARG A 26 -5.39 -8.76 -6.65
C ARG A 26 -4.57 -8.05 -7.74
N ASN A 27 -4.92 -6.83 -8.07
CA ASN A 27 -4.15 -6.03 -9.03
C ASN A 27 -2.74 -5.71 -8.54
N LEU A 28 -2.48 -5.80 -7.25
CA LEU A 28 -1.17 -5.54 -6.67
C LEU A 28 -0.18 -6.70 -6.89
N GLU A 29 -0.63 -7.85 -7.33
CA GLU A 29 0.28 -8.94 -7.68
C GLU A 29 1.26 -8.56 -8.78
N THR A 30 0.87 -7.62 -9.64
CA THR A 30 1.77 -7.10 -10.69
C THR A 30 3.00 -6.41 -10.10
N LEU A 31 2.97 -5.99 -8.83
CA LEU A 31 4.14 -5.41 -8.17
C LEU A 31 5.31 -6.38 -8.08
N ARG A 32 5.03 -7.68 -7.93
CA ARG A 32 6.08 -8.70 -7.92
C ARG A 32 6.82 -8.75 -9.24
N GLU A 33 6.08 -8.67 -10.34
CA GLU A 33 6.66 -8.66 -11.68
C GLU A 33 7.47 -7.40 -11.93
N LYS A 34 6.98 -6.26 -11.43
CA LYS A 34 7.68 -4.99 -11.59
C LYS A 34 9.00 -4.95 -10.86
N LEU A 35 9.14 -5.67 -9.74
CA LEU A 35 10.41 -5.73 -9.01
C LEU A 35 11.51 -6.46 -9.79
N GLU A 36 11.14 -7.27 -10.77
CA GLU A 36 12.12 -7.95 -11.64
C GLU A 36 12.51 -7.11 -12.84
N ASP A 37 11.82 -5.99 -13.07
CA ASP A 37 12.14 -5.06 -14.15
C ASP A 37 13.50 -4.41 -13.88
N PRO A 38 14.46 -4.47 -14.83
CA PRO A 38 15.78 -3.86 -14.65
C PRO A 38 15.74 -2.38 -14.33
N ALA A 39 14.80 -1.62 -14.89
CA ALA A 39 14.65 -0.20 -14.63
C ALA A 39 14.24 0.07 -13.17
N VAL A 40 13.34 -0.75 -12.62
CA VAL A 40 12.92 -0.65 -11.22
C VAL A 40 14.06 -1.05 -10.29
N GLN A 41 14.79 -2.11 -10.61
CA GLN A 41 15.94 -2.55 -9.83
C GLN A 41 17.04 -1.50 -9.78
N GLU A 42 17.27 -0.81 -10.87
CA GLU A 42 18.25 0.27 -10.93
C GLU A 42 17.86 1.44 -10.02
N LYS A 43 16.57 1.83 -10.02
CA LYS A 43 16.07 2.87 -9.12
C LYS A 43 16.17 2.45 -7.66
N MET A 44 15.88 1.20 -7.35
CA MET A 44 16.00 0.69 -5.99
C MET A 44 17.46 0.68 -5.52
N ALA A 45 18.37 0.29 -6.40
CA ALA A 45 19.81 0.27 -6.08
C ALA A 45 20.36 1.67 -5.79
N ALA A 46 19.76 2.72 -6.37
CA ALA A 46 20.16 4.10 -6.13
C ALA A 46 19.70 4.62 -4.76
N GLN A 47 18.66 4.02 -4.18
CA GLN A 47 18.04 4.53 -2.94
C GLN A 47 18.18 3.57 -1.75
N LEU A 48 18.38 2.29 -2.01
CA LEU A 48 18.40 1.23 -0.99
C LEU A 48 19.72 0.47 -1.05
N THR A 49 20.13 -0.05 0.11
CA THR A 49 21.28 -0.96 0.16
C THR A 49 20.89 -2.33 -0.43
N PRO A 50 21.87 -3.14 -0.88
CA PRO A 50 21.57 -4.48 -1.36
C PRO A 50 20.84 -5.35 -0.34
N GLU A 51 21.13 -5.17 0.95
CA GLU A 51 20.45 -5.89 2.03
C GLU A 51 18.99 -5.49 2.15
N GLN A 52 18.69 -4.21 2.04
CA GLN A 52 17.31 -3.71 2.07
C GLN A 52 16.51 -4.22 0.87
N ILE A 53 17.14 -4.28 -0.31
CA ILE A 53 16.49 -4.80 -1.51
C ILE A 53 16.18 -6.30 -1.35
N ALA A 54 17.12 -7.08 -0.81
CA ALA A 54 16.92 -8.49 -0.57
C ALA A 54 15.77 -8.74 0.41
N GLN A 55 15.71 -7.98 1.49
CA GLN A 55 14.61 -8.06 2.47
C GLN A 55 13.26 -7.72 1.86
N ALA A 56 13.20 -6.67 1.05
CA ALA A 56 11.97 -6.26 0.38
C ALA A 56 11.47 -7.34 -0.58
N LYS A 57 12.38 -7.94 -1.36
CA LYS A 57 12.03 -9.04 -2.26
C LYS A 57 11.52 -10.27 -1.50
N GLU A 58 12.18 -10.62 -0.40
CA GLU A 58 11.77 -11.74 0.43
C GLU A 58 10.38 -11.53 1.01
N GLN A 59 10.11 -10.34 1.55
CA GLN A 59 8.80 -10.00 2.07
C GLN A 59 7.72 -10.03 0.98
N LEU A 60 8.03 -9.54 -0.20
CA LEU A 60 7.08 -9.55 -1.31
C LEU A 60 6.70 -10.97 -1.74
N GLN A 61 7.64 -11.91 -1.65
CA GLN A 61 7.35 -13.32 -1.95
C GLN A 61 6.39 -13.95 -0.96
N THR A 62 6.34 -13.44 0.27
CA THR A 62 5.40 -13.93 1.29
C THR A 62 4.04 -13.27 1.21
N MET A 63 3.90 -12.22 0.41
CA MET A 63 2.63 -11.50 0.29
C MET A 63 1.63 -12.30 -0.52
N THR A 64 0.38 -12.28 -0.05
CA THR A 64 -0.76 -12.83 -0.78
C THR A 64 -1.79 -11.75 -0.97
N PHE A 65 -2.46 -11.77 -2.12
CA PHE A 65 -3.43 -10.75 -2.50
C PHE A 65 -4.76 -11.40 -2.85
N ASP A 66 -5.81 -10.99 -2.15
CA ASP A 66 -7.19 -11.28 -2.49
C ASP A 66 -7.88 -9.98 -2.86
N ARG A 67 -9.12 -10.06 -3.28
CA ARG A 67 -9.87 -8.86 -3.67
C ARG A 67 -9.91 -7.81 -2.55
N ASP A 68 -10.16 -8.24 -1.32
CA ASP A 68 -10.39 -7.36 -0.18
C ASP A 68 -9.27 -7.40 0.84
N THR A 69 -8.28 -8.26 0.68
CA THR A 69 -7.23 -8.47 1.67
C THR A 69 -5.85 -8.54 1.06
N LEU A 70 -4.87 -8.07 1.83
CA LEU A 70 -3.46 -8.15 1.54
C LEU A 70 -2.78 -8.73 2.78
N SER A 71 -2.05 -9.83 2.64
CA SER A 71 -1.34 -10.45 3.75
C SER A 71 0.15 -10.50 3.49
N ILE A 72 0.94 -10.32 4.55
CA ILE A 72 2.40 -10.37 4.51
C ILE A 72 2.90 -11.16 5.71
N GLY A 73 3.90 -12.03 5.48
CA GLY A 73 4.59 -12.71 6.56
C GLY A 73 5.58 -11.78 7.25
N SER A 74 5.64 -11.86 8.57
CA SER A 74 6.58 -11.08 9.38
C SER A 74 7.15 -11.96 10.49
N PRO A 75 8.25 -11.52 11.16
CA PRO A 75 8.78 -12.25 12.33
C PRO A 75 7.76 -12.39 13.45
N LEU A 76 6.76 -11.50 13.52
CA LEU A 76 5.70 -11.53 14.53
C LEU A 76 4.49 -12.37 14.09
N GLY A 77 4.52 -12.94 12.89
CA GLY A 77 3.43 -13.72 12.34
C GLY A 77 2.85 -13.07 11.07
N LYS A 78 1.74 -13.60 10.60
CA LYS A 78 1.08 -13.11 9.41
C LYS A 78 0.27 -11.86 9.75
N ILE A 79 0.51 -10.77 9.02
CA ILE A 79 -0.23 -9.52 9.14
C ILE A 79 -1.13 -9.39 7.92
N THR A 80 -2.40 -9.06 8.14
CA THR A 80 -3.37 -8.89 7.07
C THR A 80 -3.95 -7.49 7.11
N LEU A 81 -4.00 -6.82 5.95
CA LEU A 81 -4.76 -5.58 5.76
C LEU A 81 -6.04 -5.93 5.00
N ARG A 82 -7.17 -5.55 5.56
CA ARG A 82 -8.49 -5.81 4.98
C ARG A 82 -9.16 -4.50 4.62
N ILE A 83 -9.71 -4.41 3.42
CA ILE A 83 -10.53 -3.26 3.03
C ILE A 83 -11.84 -3.35 3.82
N ILE A 84 -12.11 -2.33 4.64
CA ILE A 84 -13.32 -2.27 5.46
C ILE A 84 -14.31 -1.22 4.98
N GLU A 85 -13.86 -0.28 4.16
CA GLU A 85 -14.71 0.77 3.63
C GLU A 85 -14.23 1.20 2.26
N ARG A 86 -15.17 1.36 1.34
CA ARG A 86 -14.93 1.90 0.01
C ARG A 86 -15.84 3.09 -0.22
N ASP A 87 -15.25 4.27 -0.40
CA ASP A 87 -15.96 5.50 -0.78
C ASP A 87 -15.53 5.85 -2.19
N GLU A 88 -16.21 5.29 -3.16
CA GLU A 88 -15.86 5.44 -4.58
C GLU A 88 -16.13 6.85 -5.08
N PRO A 89 -15.22 7.48 -5.81
CA PRO A 89 -13.84 7.08 -6.14
C PRO A 89 -12.79 7.77 -5.26
N LYS A 90 -13.15 8.16 -4.05
CA LYS A 90 -12.36 9.10 -3.22
C LYS A 90 -11.42 8.41 -2.23
N CYS A 91 -11.85 7.32 -1.63
CA CYS A 91 -11.13 6.76 -0.50
C CYS A 91 -11.33 5.26 -0.37
N ILE A 92 -10.26 4.58 0.03
CA ILE A 92 -10.30 3.16 0.40
C ILE A 92 -9.69 3.06 1.79
N LYS A 93 -10.44 2.50 2.75
CA LYS A 93 -9.97 2.35 4.12
C LYS A 93 -9.67 0.89 4.42
N PHE A 94 -8.53 0.65 5.04
CA PHE A 94 -8.06 -0.67 5.46
C PHE A 94 -7.95 -0.75 6.97
N ALA A 95 -8.19 -1.93 7.52
CA ALA A 95 -7.90 -2.24 8.91
C ALA A 95 -6.86 -3.36 8.98
N GLY A 96 -5.92 -3.24 9.92
CA GLY A 96 -4.93 -4.28 10.16
C GLY A 96 -5.49 -5.40 11.03
N GLU A 97 -5.21 -6.64 10.64
CA GLU A 97 -5.52 -7.85 11.41
C GLU A 97 -4.21 -8.57 11.73
N GLY A 98 -4.10 -9.09 12.95
CA GLY A 98 -2.87 -9.76 13.39
C GLY A 98 -1.73 -8.81 13.73
N THR A 99 -1.98 -7.52 13.77
CA THR A 99 -1.00 -6.52 14.20
C THR A 99 -0.97 -6.42 15.72
N PRO A 100 0.20 -6.13 16.31
CA PRO A 100 0.29 -5.97 17.77
C PRO A 100 -0.45 -4.73 18.30
N ILE A 101 -0.68 -3.73 17.44
CA ILE A 101 -1.46 -2.53 17.76
C ILE A 101 -2.50 -2.31 16.67
N PRO A 102 -3.63 -1.64 16.99
CA PRO A 102 -4.60 -1.30 15.95
C PRO A 102 -4.00 -0.39 14.91
N VAL A 103 -4.17 -0.74 13.64
CA VAL A 103 -3.66 0.02 12.49
C VAL A 103 -4.76 0.20 11.47
N ASN A 104 -4.86 1.41 10.94
CA ASN A 104 -5.72 1.71 9.81
C ASN A 104 -4.90 2.38 8.71
N VAL A 105 -5.27 2.12 7.47
CA VAL A 105 -4.65 2.75 6.30
C VAL A 105 -5.75 3.34 5.43
N TRP A 106 -5.54 4.56 4.95
CA TRP A 106 -6.44 5.23 4.03
C TRP A 106 -5.69 5.56 2.75
N ILE A 107 -6.24 5.17 1.62
CA ILE A 107 -5.79 5.63 0.31
C ILE A 107 -6.80 6.66 -0.15
N GLN A 108 -6.36 7.91 -0.27
CA GLN A 108 -7.21 9.02 -0.67
C GLN A 108 -6.88 9.44 -2.09
N LEU A 109 -7.93 9.59 -2.91
CA LEU A 109 -7.81 9.92 -4.32
C LEU A 109 -8.65 11.16 -4.63
N LEU A 110 -8.08 12.11 -5.36
CA LEU A 110 -8.79 13.31 -5.82
C LEU A 110 -8.49 13.53 -7.30
N PRO A 111 -9.48 13.96 -8.07
CA PRO A 111 -9.22 14.31 -9.47
C PRO A 111 -8.31 15.55 -9.54
N HIS A 112 -7.43 15.58 -10.55
CA HIS A 112 -6.55 16.71 -10.82
C HIS A 112 -6.56 16.97 -12.33
N GLY A 113 -7.58 17.70 -12.78
CA GLY A 113 -7.81 17.89 -14.20
C GLY A 113 -8.33 16.62 -14.88
N GLU A 114 -8.37 16.63 -16.21
CA GLU A 114 -8.78 15.48 -16.99
C GLU A 114 -7.61 14.51 -17.14
N GLY A 115 -7.83 13.24 -16.81
CA GLY A 115 -6.85 12.20 -16.99
C GLY A 115 -5.74 12.15 -15.94
N GLU A 116 -5.80 12.96 -14.88
CA GLU A 116 -4.83 12.94 -13.80
C GLU A 116 -5.53 12.86 -12.44
N ALA A 117 -4.82 12.40 -11.43
CA ALA A 117 -5.33 12.30 -10.07
C ALA A 117 -4.24 12.60 -9.04
N LYS A 118 -4.66 12.99 -7.86
CA LYS A 118 -3.79 13.13 -6.68
C LYS A 118 -4.00 11.93 -5.78
N LEU A 119 -2.90 11.40 -5.25
CA LEU A 119 -2.90 10.24 -4.36
C LEU A 119 -2.22 10.61 -3.05
N ARG A 120 -2.84 10.28 -1.93
CA ARG A 120 -2.22 10.38 -0.61
C ARG A 120 -2.53 9.13 0.21
N VAL A 121 -1.54 8.61 0.91
CA VAL A 121 -1.69 7.48 1.83
C VAL A 121 -1.57 7.99 3.25
N THR A 122 -2.50 7.63 4.11
CA THR A 122 -2.47 7.94 5.54
C THR A 122 -2.46 6.64 6.32
N ILE A 123 -1.57 6.53 7.30
CA ILE A 123 -1.49 5.38 8.20
C ILE A 123 -1.78 5.86 9.61
N GLY A 124 -2.80 5.28 10.26
CA GLY A 124 -3.13 5.56 11.64
C GLY A 124 -2.79 4.36 12.52
N ALA A 125 -2.12 4.61 13.64
CA ALA A 125 -1.74 3.56 14.58
C ALA A 125 -1.99 4.01 16.02
N GLU A 126 -2.52 3.10 16.83
CA GLU A 126 -2.77 3.34 18.26
C GLU A 126 -1.48 3.12 19.08
N VAL A 127 -0.50 4.01 18.89
CA VAL A 127 0.81 3.88 19.55
C VAL A 127 0.73 4.10 21.07
N ASN A 128 -0.29 4.78 21.56
CA ASN A 128 -0.48 5.00 22.98
C ASN A 128 -0.77 3.71 23.77
N PHE A 129 -1.11 2.65 23.06
CA PHE A 129 -1.40 1.35 23.67
C PHE A 129 -0.21 0.82 24.47
N PHE A 130 1.01 1.20 24.11
CA PHE A 130 2.25 0.75 24.75
C PHE A 130 2.84 1.75 25.74
N MET A 131 2.19 2.86 25.93
CA MET A 131 2.68 3.89 26.85
C MET A 131 1.94 3.92 28.15
#